data_f39a97618b4bb1aed228efb67ad3fc2b
#
_entry.id   f39a97618b4bb1aed228efb67ad3fc2b
#
_cell.length_a   1.000
_cell.length_b   1.000
_cell.length_c   1.000
_cell.angle_alpha   90.00
_cell.angle_beta   90.00
_cell.angle_gamma   90.00
#
_symmetry.space_group_name_H-M   'P 1'
#
loop_
_entity.id
_entity.type
_entity.pdbx_description
1 polymer ?
#
loop_
_entity_poly.entity_id
_entity_poly.type
_entity_poly.pdbx_seq_one_letter_code
_entity_poly.pdbx_strand_id
1 'polypeptide(L)'
;MVRKLQARSIAFFVISGIGLITAWVFNGLAVMNNQDYLKAWFGTAVDMVLSTDLLIVAVAVAIFMIYEGQRLGMKRVWLYIALSGVTAMAFTFPLFLAMRDRKLIEQRLAGGTLERFDFDGHKVDVWVPKDLNPKTPILVMRDGRYDFVEQD
;
A
#
# COMPACT_ATOMS: atom_id res chain seq x y z
N MET A 1 -6.03 8.71 -12.46
CA MET A 1 -5.54 8.55 -11.07
C MET A 1 -5.79 7.14 -10.52
N VAL A 2 -7.00 6.57 -10.66
CA VAL A 2 -7.33 5.18 -10.23
C VAL A 2 -6.40 4.14 -10.87
N ARG A 3 -6.11 4.20 -12.18
CA ARG A 3 -5.16 3.29 -12.85
C ARG A 3 -3.76 3.29 -12.24
N LYS A 4 -3.26 4.45 -11.83
CA LYS A 4 -1.95 4.54 -11.15
C LYS A 4 -1.98 3.84 -9.80
N LEU A 5 -3.08 3.97 -9.05
CA LEU A 5 -3.28 3.25 -7.79
C LEU A 5 -3.39 1.74 -8.01
N GLN A 6 -4.09 1.30 -9.06
CA GLN A 6 -4.19 -0.13 -9.42
C GLN A 6 -2.83 -0.72 -9.77
N ALA A 7 -2.05 -0.05 -10.63
CA ALA A 7 -0.71 -0.50 -11.00
C ALA A 7 0.21 -0.57 -9.78
N ARG A 8 0.13 0.42 -8.89
CA ARG A 8 0.91 0.45 -7.64
C ARG A 8 0.48 -0.68 -6.68
N SER A 9 -0.81 -0.94 -6.54
CA SER A 9 -1.32 -2.06 -5.76
C SER A 9 -0.80 -3.41 -6.26
N ILE A 10 -0.78 -3.61 -7.59
CA ILE A 10 -0.22 -4.83 -8.20
C ILE A 10 1.27 -4.95 -7.89
N ALA A 11 2.03 -3.87 -8.05
CA ALA A 11 3.46 -3.88 -7.73
C ALA A 11 3.71 -4.27 -6.25
N PHE A 12 2.93 -3.72 -5.32
CA PHE A 12 3.03 -4.10 -3.91
C PHE A 12 2.64 -5.56 -3.65
N PHE A 13 1.67 -6.13 -4.35
CA PHE A 13 1.37 -7.56 -4.26
C PHE A 13 2.53 -8.41 -4.75
N VAL A 14 3.18 -8.03 -5.85
CA VAL A 14 4.36 -8.75 -6.37
C VAL A 14 5.50 -8.69 -5.37
N ILE A 15 5.82 -7.50 -4.83
CA ILE A 15 6.87 -7.33 -3.81
C ILE A 15 6.55 -8.16 -2.56
N SER A 16 5.30 -8.16 -2.12
CA SER A 16 4.83 -8.97 -1.00
C SER A 16 5.05 -10.46 -1.25
N GLY A 17 4.69 -10.96 -2.44
CA GLY A 17 4.94 -12.36 -2.82
C GLY A 17 6.41 -12.74 -2.82
N ILE A 18 7.27 -11.88 -3.36
CA ILE A 18 8.73 -12.06 -3.31
C ILE A 18 9.21 -12.09 -1.85
N GLY A 19 8.77 -11.15 -1.02
CA GLY A 19 9.13 -11.09 0.39
C GLY A 19 8.71 -12.34 1.17
N LEU A 20 7.53 -12.89 0.88
CA LEU A 20 7.07 -14.14 1.49
C LEU A 20 7.96 -15.32 1.09
N ILE A 21 8.20 -15.50 -0.21
CA ILE A 21 9.00 -16.61 -0.74
C ILE A 21 10.42 -16.57 -0.18
N THR A 22 11.07 -15.41 -0.24
CA THR A 22 12.44 -15.24 0.24
C THR A 22 12.53 -15.50 1.76
N ALA A 23 11.60 -14.98 2.54
CA ALA A 23 11.57 -15.21 3.98
C ALA A 23 11.43 -16.70 4.31
N TRP A 24 10.51 -17.41 3.66
CA TRP A 24 10.31 -18.83 3.93
C TRP A 24 11.46 -19.71 3.44
N VAL A 25 12.02 -19.43 2.27
CA VAL A 25 13.17 -20.16 1.74
C VAL A 25 14.39 -20.01 2.66
N PHE A 26 14.75 -18.77 3.01
CA PHE A 26 15.95 -18.56 3.84
C PHE A 26 15.75 -19.02 5.29
N ASN A 27 14.55 -18.86 5.87
CA ASN A 27 14.27 -19.44 7.18
C ASN A 27 14.32 -20.97 7.16
N GLY A 28 13.77 -21.61 6.11
CA GLY A 28 13.88 -23.06 5.93
C GLY A 28 15.32 -23.53 5.84
N LEU A 29 16.14 -22.85 5.04
CA LEU A 29 17.58 -23.15 4.93
C LEU A 29 18.31 -22.94 6.26
N ALA A 30 17.99 -21.89 7.01
CA ALA A 30 18.60 -21.63 8.31
C ALA A 30 18.27 -22.75 9.32
N VAL A 31 17.02 -23.19 9.36
CA VAL A 31 16.59 -24.30 10.22
C VAL A 31 17.28 -25.62 9.81
N MET A 32 17.30 -25.92 8.49
CA MET A 32 17.96 -27.15 7.98
C MET A 32 19.45 -27.19 8.28
N ASN A 33 20.12 -26.04 8.30
CA ASN A 33 21.54 -25.93 8.59
C ASN A 33 21.84 -25.70 10.10
N ASN A 34 20.84 -25.83 10.99
CA ASN A 34 20.95 -25.60 12.43
C ASN A 34 21.61 -24.25 12.78
N GLN A 35 21.27 -23.19 12.04
CA GLN A 35 21.83 -21.86 12.30
C GLN A 35 21.24 -21.25 13.56
N ASP A 36 22.10 -20.62 14.35
CA ASP A 36 21.71 -19.96 15.59
C ASP A 36 21.22 -18.53 15.31
N TYR A 37 19.92 -18.33 15.43
CA TYR A 37 19.29 -17.02 15.21
C TYR A 37 19.73 -15.96 16.22
N LEU A 38 19.95 -16.34 17.50
CA LEU A 38 20.39 -15.39 18.50
C LEU A 38 21.79 -14.87 18.17
N LYS A 39 22.67 -15.76 17.76
CA LYS A 39 24.02 -15.40 17.34
C LYS A 39 24.00 -14.55 16.06
N ALA A 40 23.09 -14.82 15.12
CA ALA A 40 22.94 -14.02 13.90
C ALA A 40 22.37 -12.62 14.18
N TRP A 41 21.62 -12.45 15.28
CA TRP A 41 21.06 -11.15 15.65
C TRP A 41 21.98 -10.33 16.56
N PHE A 42 22.75 -10.98 17.42
CA PHE A 42 23.49 -10.31 18.52
C PHE A 42 24.96 -10.79 18.62
N GLY A 43 25.46 -11.51 17.61
CA GLY A 43 26.78 -12.13 17.70
C GLY A 43 27.95 -11.17 17.56
N THR A 44 27.87 -10.23 16.64
CA THR A 44 28.93 -9.25 16.36
C THR A 44 28.39 -7.83 16.39
N ALA A 45 29.26 -6.83 16.42
CA ALA A 45 28.85 -5.43 16.30
C ALA A 45 28.11 -5.13 14.98
N VAL A 46 28.48 -5.81 13.90
CA VAL A 46 27.81 -5.67 12.60
C VAL A 46 26.40 -6.25 12.67
N ASP A 47 26.23 -7.44 13.25
CA ASP A 47 24.92 -8.05 13.43
C ASP A 47 24.01 -7.16 14.29
N MET A 48 24.54 -6.56 15.34
CA MET A 48 23.77 -5.62 16.18
C MET A 48 23.34 -4.37 15.43
N VAL A 49 24.18 -3.81 14.57
CA VAL A 49 23.79 -2.64 13.74
C VAL A 49 22.62 -3.03 12.82
N LEU A 50 22.74 -4.15 12.10
CA LEU A 50 21.71 -4.62 11.17
C LEU A 50 20.38 -4.94 11.89
N SER A 51 20.47 -5.62 13.04
CA SER A 51 19.31 -6.00 13.83
C SER A 51 18.60 -4.77 14.42
N THR A 52 19.36 -3.81 14.95
CA THR A 52 18.81 -2.59 15.54
C THR A 52 18.15 -1.73 14.48
N ASP A 53 18.78 -1.56 13.31
CA ASP A 53 18.20 -0.83 12.18
C ASP A 53 16.88 -1.47 11.74
N LEU A 54 16.88 -2.78 11.54
CA LEU A 54 15.67 -3.53 11.19
C LEU A 54 14.56 -3.37 12.23
N LEU A 55 14.87 -3.41 13.52
CA LEU A 55 13.87 -3.26 14.58
C LEU A 55 13.30 -1.84 14.62
N ILE A 56 14.14 -0.81 14.48
CA ILE A 56 13.68 0.58 14.45
C ILE A 56 12.75 0.79 13.25
N VAL A 57 13.14 0.32 12.07
CA VAL A 57 12.29 0.41 10.86
C VAL A 57 10.99 -0.38 11.07
N ALA A 58 11.03 -1.57 11.65
CA ALA A 58 9.84 -2.36 11.92
C ALA A 58 8.85 -1.63 12.85
N VAL A 59 9.35 -0.99 13.92
CA VAL A 59 8.52 -0.18 14.83
C VAL A 59 7.90 1.02 14.08
N ALA A 60 8.70 1.76 13.31
CA ALA A 60 8.20 2.89 12.53
C ALA A 60 7.12 2.47 11.52
N VAL A 61 7.33 1.34 10.82
CA VAL A 61 6.36 0.76 9.89
C VAL A 61 5.09 0.32 10.61
N ALA A 62 5.18 -0.31 11.78
CA ALA A 62 4.03 -0.71 12.57
C ALA A 62 3.19 0.49 13.01
N ILE A 63 3.82 1.56 13.47
CA ILE A 63 3.17 2.82 13.81
C ILE A 63 2.45 3.39 12.58
N PHE A 64 3.14 3.47 11.43
CA PHE A 64 2.55 3.94 10.17
C PHE A 64 1.32 3.11 9.77
N MET A 65 1.40 1.77 9.85
CA MET A 65 0.29 0.87 9.51
C MET A 65 -0.93 1.13 10.39
N ILE A 66 -0.73 1.37 11.70
CA ILE A 66 -1.81 1.66 12.65
C ILE A 66 -2.48 2.99 12.28
N TYR A 67 -1.70 4.08 12.15
CA TYR A 67 -2.27 5.40 11.86
C TYR A 67 -2.97 5.44 10.50
N GLU A 68 -2.32 4.95 9.45
CA GLU A 68 -2.88 4.96 8.11
C GLU A 68 -4.08 4.03 7.99
N GLY A 69 -4.04 2.87 8.63
CA GLY A 69 -5.15 1.95 8.67
C GLY A 69 -6.37 2.53 9.39
N GLN A 70 -6.19 3.21 10.51
CA GLN A 70 -7.26 3.91 11.21
C GLN A 70 -7.84 5.04 10.36
N ARG A 71 -6.99 5.85 9.72
CA ARG A 71 -7.40 6.93 8.83
C ARG A 71 -8.31 6.45 7.70
N LEU A 72 -8.04 5.28 7.14
CA LEU A 72 -8.79 4.70 6.04
C LEU A 72 -9.96 3.81 6.48
N GLY A 73 -10.20 3.68 7.78
CA GLY A 73 -11.23 2.79 8.31
C GLY A 73 -10.96 1.31 8.01
N MET A 74 -9.69 0.92 7.89
CA MET A 74 -9.31 -0.48 7.67
C MET A 74 -9.51 -1.27 8.97
N LYS A 75 -10.33 -2.31 8.89
CA LYS A 75 -10.52 -3.20 10.03
C LYS A 75 -9.34 -4.19 10.13
N ARG A 76 -8.99 -4.58 11.36
CA ARG A 76 -7.99 -5.63 11.64
C ARG A 76 -6.56 -5.31 11.20
N VAL A 77 -6.14 -4.05 11.25
CA VAL A 77 -4.76 -3.65 10.93
C VAL A 77 -3.74 -4.41 11.78
N TRP A 78 -4.09 -4.73 13.02
CA TRP A 78 -3.27 -5.50 13.94
C TRP A 78 -2.86 -6.89 13.40
N LEU A 79 -3.69 -7.49 12.50
CA LEU A 79 -3.35 -8.77 11.88
C LEU A 79 -2.09 -8.70 11.01
N TYR A 80 -1.87 -7.59 10.31
CA TYR A 80 -0.64 -7.42 9.51
C TYR A 80 0.59 -7.35 10.40
N ILE A 81 0.47 -6.70 11.57
CA ILE A 81 1.55 -6.58 12.54
C ILE A 81 1.82 -7.94 13.20
N ALA A 82 0.79 -8.64 13.65
CA ALA A 82 0.93 -9.98 14.22
C ALA A 82 1.52 -10.97 13.19
N LEU A 83 1.05 -10.91 11.94
CA LEU A 83 1.53 -11.77 10.87
C LEU A 83 3.01 -11.51 10.53
N SER A 84 3.49 -10.27 10.70
CA SER A 84 4.90 -9.94 10.46
C SER A 84 5.86 -10.65 11.41
N GLY A 85 5.41 -10.98 12.62
CA GLY A 85 6.18 -11.75 13.59
C GLY A 85 6.34 -13.23 13.20
N VAL A 86 5.42 -13.75 12.39
CA VAL A 86 5.44 -15.16 11.96
C VAL A 86 6.06 -15.32 10.56
N THR A 87 5.83 -14.36 9.67
CA THR A 87 6.29 -14.45 8.28
C THR A 87 7.53 -13.58 8.02
N ALA A 88 7.34 -12.31 7.84
CA ALA A 88 8.35 -11.27 7.74
C ALA A 88 7.68 -9.91 7.48
N MET A 89 8.29 -8.82 7.89
CA MET A 89 7.86 -7.47 7.54
C MET A 89 7.94 -7.21 6.02
N ALA A 90 8.90 -7.83 5.33
CA ALA A 90 9.06 -7.79 3.87
C ALA A 90 7.85 -8.34 3.10
N PHE A 91 7.05 -9.21 3.72
CA PHE A 91 5.77 -9.67 3.17
C PHE A 91 4.62 -8.78 3.59
N THR A 92 4.48 -8.53 4.90
CA THR A 92 3.25 -7.95 5.46
C THR A 92 3.11 -6.46 5.18
N PHE A 93 4.21 -5.71 5.15
CA PHE A 93 4.14 -4.28 4.85
C PHE A 93 3.75 -3.99 3.40
N PRO A 94 4.36 -4.58 2.36
CA PRO A 94 3.86 -4.43 0.99
C PRO A 94 2.42 -4.93 0.81
N LEU A 95 2.03 -6.01 1.49
CA LEU A 95 0.64 -6.48 1.49
C LEU A 95 -0.31 -5.42 2.06
N PHE A 96 0.05 -4.81 3.18
CA PHE A 96 -0.73 -3.70 3.75
C PHE A 96 -0.85 -2.54 2.77
N LEU A 97 0.24 -2.13 2.11
CA LEU A 97 0.22 -1.05 1.11
C LEU A 97 -0.67 -1.39 -0.09
N ALA A 98 -0.66 -2.64 -0.55
CA ALA A 98 -1.55 -3.09 -1.61
C ALA A 98 -3.04 -3.00 -1.20
N MET A 99 -3.37 -3.44 0.01
CA MET A 99 -4.73 -3.37 0.55
C MET A 99 -5.16 -1.94 0.84
N ARG A 100 -4.25 -1.09 1.31
CA ARG A 100 -4.43 0.35 1.46
C ARG A 100 -4.82 1.01 0.13
N ASP A 101 -4.09 0.73 -0.93
CA ASP A 101 -4.38 1.29 -2.25
C ASP A 101 -5.73 0.80 -2.79
N ARG A 102 -6.08 -0.46 -2.55
CA ARG A 102 -7.43 -0.98 -2.87
C ARG A 102 -8.51 -0.23 -2.09
N LYS A 103 -8.31 0.02 -0.80
CA LYS A 103 -9.26 0.77 0.02
C LYS A 103 -9.44 2.21 -0.47
N LEU A 104 -8.36 2.86 -0.89
CA LEU A 104 -8.41 4.19 -1.50
C LEU A 104 -9.19 4.20 -2.82
N ILE A 105 -9.02 3.16 -3.65
CA ILE A 105 -9.80 3.00 -4.89
C ILE A 105 -11.28 2.82 -4.57
N GLU A 106 -11.61 1.93 -3.62
CA GLU A 106 -12.97 1.69 -3.17
C GLU A 106 -13.66 2.97 -2.68
N GLN A 107 -12.99 3.73 -1.81
CA GLN A 107 -13.51 5.00 -1.28
C GLN A 107 -13.74 6.03 -2.40
N ARG A 108 -12.86 6.09 -3.39
CA ARG A 108 -13.02 6.99 -4.54
C ARG A 108 -14.18 6.57 -5.43
N LEU A 109 -14.35 5.27 -5.66
CA LEU A 109 -15.45 4.75 -6.48
C LEU A 109 -16.79 4.76 -5.75
N ALA A 110 -16.79 4.66 -4.41
CA ALA A 110 -18.02 4.71 -3.62
C ALA A 110 -18.75 6.06 -3.72
N GLY A 111 -18.04 7.16 -3.96
CA GLY A 111 -18.59 8.50 -4.14
C GLY A 111 -19.09 8.80 -5.55
N GLY A 112 -18.80 7.96 -6.54
CA GLY A 112 -19.17 8.19 -7.95
C GLY A 112 -18.65 7.10 -8.88
N THR A 113 -18.93 7.23 -10.16
CA THR A 113 -18.44 6.35 -11.23
C THR A 113 -17.36 7.05 -12.02
N LEU A 114 -16.37 6.28 -12.52
CA LEU A 114 -15.36 6.79 -13.43
C LEU A 114 -15.78 6.41 -14.85
N GLU A 115 -16.20 7.40 -15.63
CA GLU A 115 -16.57 7.21 -17.03
C GLU A 115 -15.42 7.64 -17.94
N ARG A 116 -15.20 6.88 -18.99
CA ARG A 116 -14.18 7.19 -19.97
C ARG A 116 -14.82 7.66 -21.26
N PHE A 117 -14.43 8.84 -21.68
CA PHE A 117 -14.81 9.44 -22.95
C PHE A 117 -13.60 9.49 -23.88
N ASP A 118 -13.85 9.28 -25.17
CA ASP A 118 -12.85 9.46 -26.22
C ASP A 118 -13.26 10.73 -27.01
N PHE A 119 -12.44 11.77 -26.88
CA PHE A 119 -12.62 13.02 -27.62
C PHE A 119 -11.43 13.18 -28.57
N ASP A 120 -11.66 12.99 -29.84
CA ASP A 120 -10.69 13.22 -30.91
C ASP A 120 -9.35 12.47 -30.64
N GLY A 121 -9.45 11.19 -30.25
CA GLY A 121 -8.30 10.35 -29.92
C GLY A 121 -7.69 10.58 -28.54
N HIS A 122 -8.21 11.53 -27.76
CA HIS A 122 -7.79 11.79 -26.39
C HIS A 122 -8.74 11.09 -25.41
N LYS A 123 -8.19 10.20 -24.59
CA LYS A 123 -8.96 9.48 -23.56
C LYS A 123 -9.05 10.32 -22.30
N VAL A 124 -10.28 10.75 -21.97
CA VAL A 124 -10.58 11.54 -20.78
C VAL A 124 -11.32 10.65 -19.77
N ASP A 125 -10.78 10.52 -18.56
CA ASP A 125 -11.45 9.82 -17.46
C ASP A 125 -12.21 10.87 -16.62
N VAL A 126 -13.54 10.83 -16.68
CA VAL A 126 -14.43 11.74 -15.94
C VAL A 126 -14.98 11.02 -14.72
N TRP A 127 -14.78 11.60 -13.53
CA TRP A 127 -15.42 11.10 -12.32
C TRP A 127 -16.78 11.76 -12.15
N VAL A 128 -17.84 10.96 -12.18
CA VAL A 128 -19.23 11.39 -12.06
C VAL A 128 -19.72 11.04 -10.66
N PRO A 129 -20.03 12.03 -9.79
CA PRO A 129 -20.59 11.76 -8.47
C PRO A 129 -21.98 11.12 -8.56
N LYS A 130 -22.35 10.29 -7.57
CA LYS A 130 -23.67 9.63 -7.51
C LYS A 130 -24.83 10.62 -7.40
N ASP A 131 -24.59 11.72 -6.72
CA ASP A 131 -25.60 12.75 -6.47
C ASP A 131 -25.26 14.02 -7.29
N LEU A 132 -25.45 13.94 -8.61
CA LEU A 132 -25.30 15.10 -9.51
C LEU A 132 -26.42 16.10 -9.26
N ASN A 133 -26.08 17.26 -8.69
CA ASN A 133 -26.94 18.43 -8.68
C ASN A 133 -26.56 19.29 -9.90
N PRO A 134 -27.52 19.89 -10.64
CA PRO A 134 -27.22 20.81 -11.75
C PRO A 134 -26.31 22.00 -11.41
N LYS A 135 -26.19 22.31 -10.11
CA LYS A 135 -25.31 23.37 -9.60
C LYS A 135 -23.97 22.84 -9.04
N THR A 136 -23.65 21.56 -9.25
CA THR A 136 -22.38 21.00 -8.79
C THR A 136 -21.23 21.51 -9.66
N PRO A 137 -20.23 22.20 -9.09
CA PRO A 137 -19.10 22.67 -9.89
C PRO A 137 -18.33 21.49 -10.51
N ILE A 138 -17.98 21.63 -11.78
CA ILE A 138 -17.18 20.64 -12.50
C ILE A 138 -15.71 20.98 -12.31
N LEU A 139 -14.95 20.05 -11.72
CA LEU A 139 -13.50 20.16 -11.63
C LEU A 139 -12.85 19.49 -12.84
N VAL A 140 -12.30 20.27 -13.74
CA VAL A 140 -11.51 19.77 -14.87
C VAL A 140 -10.03 19.74 -14.48
N MET A 141 -9.41 18.56 -14.53
CA MET A 141 -7.99 18.38 -14.27
C MET A 141 -7.26 18.10 -15.58
N ARG A 142 -6.41 19.03 -16.02
CA ARG A 142 -5.55 18.89 -17.18
C ARG A 142 -4.09 18.98 -16.74
N ASP A 143 -3.28 17.98 -17.08
CA ASP A 143 -1.82 17.95 -16.85
C ASP A 143 -1.37 18.37 -15.42
N GLY A 144 -2.17 18.00 -14.39
CA GLY A 144 -1.86 18.31 -12.99
C GLY A 144 -2.16 19.74 -12.56
N ARG A 145 -2.80 20.56 -13.39
CA ARG A 145 -3.38 21.86 -13.02
C ARG A 145 -4.87 21.72 -12.71
N TYR A 146 -5.35 22.53 -11.78
CA TYR A 146 -6.77 22.56 -11.37
C TYR A 146 -7.38 23.82 -11.98
N ASP A 147 -8.32 23.66 -12.91
CA ASP A 147 -9.13 24.75 -13.42
C ASP A 147 -10.57 24.54 -12.94
N PHE A 148 -11.11 25.51 -12.22
CA PHE A 148 -12.53 25.53 -11.83
C PHE A 148 -13.31 26.22 -12.94
N VAL A 149 -14.30 25.53 -13.48
CA VAL A 149 -15.27 26.14 -14.40
C VAL A 149 -16.53 26.47 -13.58
N GLU A 150 -16.75 27.75 -13.29
CA GLU A 150 -18.05 28.22 -12.79
C GLU A 150 -19.03 28.20 -13.97
N GLN A 151 -20.17 27.52 -13.79
CA GLN A 151 -21.30 27.61 -14.71
C GLN A 151 -22.15 28.82 -14.29
N ASP A 152 -22.22 29.84 -15.17
CA ASP A 152 -23.17 30.96 -15.06
C ASP A 152 -24.61 30.49 -15.27
#